data_2354d87a67b21271c0910c013b1e4cca
#
_entry.id   2354d87a67b21271c0910c013b1e4cca
#
_cell.length_a   1.000
_cell.length_b   1.000
_cell.length_c   1.000
_cell.angle_alpha   90.00
_cell.angle_beta   90.00
_cell.angle_gamma   90.00
#
_symmetry.space_group_name_H-M   'P 1'
#
loop_
_entity.id
_entity.type
_entity.pdbx_description
1 polymer ?
#
loop_
_entity_poly.entity_id
_entity_poly.type
_entity_poly.pdbx_seq_one_letter_code
_entity_poly.pdbx_strand_id
1 'polypeptide(L)'
;GLPINTLICASNQNDILTRFFDSGTMERKSVEESYSPSMDIQVSSNFERLLFEMLGRDSDALNFYMEQFEKNKQFNIDKPMLERFNDDFASFKVSDDGIIDEIKNTYNKSKYLLDPHSAVGLRAAKTAISEGRVDDKIPLISLACAHPAKFPKVTEKSLNFSPENPHALELILEKEENFKILNNQIHEIKSYIKNNMR
;
A
#
# COMPACT_ATOMS: atom_id res chain seq x y z
N GLY A 1 10.72 10.47 19.07
CA GLY A 1 10.05 9.55 18.18
C GLY A 1 10.10 8.11 18.67
N LEU A 2 9.36 7.22 18.02
CA LEU A 2 9.45 5.78 18.28
C LEU A 2 10.81 5.26 17.78
N PRO A 3 11.46 4.31 18.51
CA PRO A 3 12.71 3.71 18.09
C PRO A 3 12.47 2.67 16.98
N ILE A 4 12.20 3.14 15.77
CA ILE A 4 12.01 2.32 14.57
C ILE A 4 13.39 2.18 13.90
N ASN A 5 13.79 0.94 13.64
CA ASN A 5 15.05 0.67 12.95
C ASN A 5 14.88 0.81 11.43
N THR A 6 13.84 0.20 10.86
CA THR A 6 13.62 0.18 9.42
C THR A 6 12.13 0.20 9.12
N LEU A 7 11.72 0.99 8.15
CA LEU A 7 10.37 1.03 7.59
C LEU A 7 10.34 0.18 6.31
N ILE A 8 9.52 -0.87 6.29
CA ILE A 8 9.41 -1.75 5.13
C ILE A 8 8.22 -1.33 4.30
N CYS A 9 8.48 -0.81 3.10
CA CYS A 9 7.46 -0.49 2.12
C CYS A 9 7.16 -1.75 1.28
N ALA A 10 5.97 -2.30 1.44
CA ALA A 10 5.53 -3.49 0.72
C ALA A 10 4.56 -3.12 -0.39
N SER A 11 4.79 -3.61 -1.60
CA SER A 11 3.91 -3.45 -2.75
C SER A 11 3.54 -4.80 -3.37
N ASN A 12 2.45 -4.84 -4.14
CA ASN A 12 2.15 -5.97 -5.01
C ASN A 12 2.91 -5.83 -6.35
N GLN A 13 2.44 -6.46 -7.44
CA GLN A 13 3.05 -6.32 -8.76
C GLN A 13 3.05 -4.87 -9.28
N ASN A 14 2.21 -4.00 -8.71
CA ASN A 14 2.24 -2.56 -8.96
C ASN A 14 3.33 -1.90 -8.10
N ASP A 15 4.56 -2.13 -8.47
CA ASP A 15 5.78 -1.98 -7.69
C ASP A 15 6.48 -0.61 -7.84
N ILE A 16 5.73 0.45 -8.11
CA ILE A 16 6.32 1.78 -8.37
C ILE A 16 7.25 2.26 -7.25
N LEU A 17 6.88 2.04 -5.98
CA LEU A 17 7.72 2.41 -4.84
C LEU A 17 8.95 1.51 -4.72
N THR A 18 8.79 0.19 -4.93
CA THR A 18 9.93 -0.74 -4.88
C THR A 18 10.97 -0.36 -5.94
N ARG A 19 10.55 -0.09 -7.18
CA ARG A 19 11.45 0.38 -8.24
C ARG A 19 12.11 1.70 -7.91
N PHE A 20 11.40 2.61 -7.24
CA PHE A 20 11.97 3.87 -6.79
C PHE A 20 13.07 3.65 -5.75
N PHE A 21 12.83 2.85 -4.70
CA PHE A 21 13.84 2.56 -3.67
C PHE A 21 15.04 1.79 -4.20
N ASP A 22 14.86 1.02 -5.29
CA ASP A 22 15.96 0.29 -5.93
C ASP A 22 16.82 1.18 -6.83
N SER A 23 16.21 2.13 -7.54
CA SER A 23 16.89 2.84 -8.65
C SER A 23 16.92 4.37 -8.54
N GLY A 24 16.16 4.96 -7.63
CA GLY A 24 15.92 6.41 -7.58
C GLY A 24 14.98 6.92 -8.67
N THR A 25 14.38 6.02 -9.45
CA THR A 25 13.47 6.38 -10.56
C THR A 25 12.02 6.14 -10.16
N MET A 26 11.26 7.22 -10.07
CA MET A 26 9.80 7.15 -9.94
C MET A 26 9.19 7.18 -11.34
N GLU A 27 8.75 6.02 -11.84
CA GLU A 27 8.19 5.87 -13.20
C GLU A 27 6.80 5.25 -13.12
N ARG A 28 5.81 5.94 -13.70
CA ARG A 28 4.44 5.45 -13.81
C ARG A 28 4.31 4.44 -14.95
N LYS A 29 3.84 3.23 -14.63
CA LYS A 29 3.49 2.17 -15.59
C LYS A 29 1.98 1.96 -15.65
N SER A 30 1.54 1.00 -16.46
CA SER A 30 0.15 0.51 -16.41
C SER A 30 -0.13 -0.17 -15.08
N VAL A 31 -1.36 -0.05 -14.62
CA VAL A 31 -1.84 -0.78 -13.44
C VAL A 31 -2.18 -2.20 -13.84
N GLU A 32 -1.77 -3.17 -13.04
CA GLU A 32 -2.11 -4.58 -13.16
C GLU A 32 -3.08 -4.97 -12.05
N GLU A 33 -4.19 -5.64 -12.38
CA GLU A 33 -5.13 -6.15 -11.38
C GLU A 33 -4.49 -7.25 -10.53
N SER A 34 -4.78 -7.22 -9.22
CA SER A 34 -4.23 -8.16 -8.26
C SER A 34 -5.25 -8.63 -7.21
N TYR A 35 -4.83 -9.57 -6.35
CA TYR A 35 -5.62 -9.96 -5.17
C TYR A 35 -5.60 -8.93 -4.04
N SER A 36 -4.73 -7.92 -4.11
CA SER A 36 -4.66 -6.79 -3.17
C SER A 36 -5.06 -5.47 -3.83
N PRO A 37 -6.32 -5.30 -4.26
CA PRO A 37 -6.72 -4.22 -5.18
C PRO A 37 -6.49 -2.81 -4.65
N SER A 38 -6.42 -2.60 -3.33
CA SER A 38 -6.09 -1.29 -2.77
C SER A 38 -4.62 -0.89 -2.99
N MET A 39 -3.78 -1.83 -3.40
CA MET A 39 -2.38 -1.62 -3.79
C MET A 39 -2.19 -1.54 -5.31
N ASP A 40 -3.26 -1.64 -6.11
CA ASP A 40 -3.22 -1.55 -7.58
C ASP A 40 -3.11 -0.08 -8.00
N ILE A 41 -1.97 0.52 -7.68
CA ILE A 41 -1.67 1.93 -7.92
C ILE A 41 -0.31 2.11 -8.59
N GLN A 42 -0.22 3.14 -9.43
CA GLN A 42 1.03 3.61 -10.04
C GLN A 42 1.26 5.11 -9.74
N VAL A 43 0.48 5.65 -8.80
CA VAL A 43 0.67 6.98 -8.21
C VAL A 43 0.47 6.85 -6.72
N SER A 44 1.55 6.95 -5.95
CA SER A 44 1.50 6.92 -4.48
C SER A 44 1.43 8.34 -3.94
N SER A 45 0.21 8.84 -3.69
CA SER A 45 0.00 10.22 -3.21
C SER A 45 0.64 10.51 -1.86
N ASN A 46 0.82 9.48 -1.03
CA ASN A 46 1.49 9.63 0.27
C ASN A 46 3.01 9.83 0.15
N PHE A 47 3.61 9.39 -0.95
CA PHE A 47 5.03 9.53 -1.20
C PHE A 47 5.46 11.00 -1.32
N GLU A 48 4.60 11.86 -1.82
CA GLU A 48 4.85 13.30 -1.93
C GLU A 48 5.25 13.93 -0.59
N ARG A 49 4.62 13.52 0.52
CA ARG A 49 4.99 14.01 1.87
C ARG A 49 6.37 13.52 2.30
N LEU A 50 6.71 12.28 2.00
CA LEU A 50 8.03 11.75 2.30
C LEU A 50 9.10 12.47 1.48
N LEU A 51 8.86 12.68 0.18
CA LEU A 51 9.74 13.43 -0.70
C LEU A 51 9.94 14.86 -0.19
N PHE A 52 8.88 15.53 0.28
CA PHE A 52 8.96 16.86 0.87
C PHE A 52 9.90 16.91 2.10
N GLU A 53 9.78 15.97 3.01
CA GLU A 53 10.68 15.87 4.18
C GLU A 53 12.12 15.61 3.75
N MET A 54 12.36 14.75 2.78
CA MET A 54 13.69 14.41 2.26
C MET A 54 14.34 15.60 1.53
N LEU A 55 13.55 16.49 0.94
CA LEU A 55 13.99 17.75 0.33
C LEU A 55 14.20 18.87 1.36
N GLY A 56 14.13 18.59 2.66
CA GLY A 56 14.29 19.61 3.72
C GLY A 56 13.12 20.58 3.77
N ARG A 57 11.92 20.15 3.35
CA ARG A 57 10.68 20.94 3.28
C ARG A 57 10.72 22.08 2.25
N ASP A 58 11.53 21.91 1.22
CA ASP A 58 11.60 22.85 0.10
C ASP A 58 10.43 22.57 -0.87
N SER A 59 9.45 23.48 -0.88
CA SER A 59 8.27 23.37 -1.73
C SER A 59 8.57 23.58 -3.21
N ASP A 60 9.57 24.37 -3.56
CA ASP A 60 9.92 24.63 -4.97
C ASP A 60 10.62 23.39 -5.55
N ALA A 61 11.52 22.79 -4.78
CA ALA A 61 12.13 21.51 -5.15
C ALA A 61 11.09 20.39 -5.28
N LEU A 62 10.13 20.29 -4.34
CA LEU A 62 9.04 19.31 -4.44
C LEU A 62 8.21 19.54 -5.70
N ASN A 63 7.78 20.77 -5.96
CA ASN A 63 6.98 21.10 -7.15
C ASN A 63 7.71 20.73 -8.43
N PHE A 64 9.03 20.96 -8.50
CA PHE A 64 9.84 20.55 -9.64
C PHE A 64 9.71 19.04 -9.93
N TYR A 65 9.87 18.16 -8.92
CA TYR A 65 9.75 16.73 -9.10
C TYR A 65 8.31 16.29 -9.44
N MET A 66 7.31 16.87 -8.79
CA MET A 66 5.91 16.54 -9.03
C MET A 66 5.45 16.97 -10.43
N GLU A 67 5.90 18.13 -10.93
CA GLU A 67 5.65 18.54 -12.31
C GLU A 67 6.31 17.60 -13.34
N GLN A 68 7.55 17.16 -13.09
CA GLN A 68 8.19 16.16 -13.92
C GLN A 68 7.39 14.86 -13.97
N PHE A 69 6.93 14.39 -12.81
CA PHE A 69 6.10 13.18 -12.73
C PHE A 69 4.77 13.32 -13.47
N GLU A 70 4.14 14.47 -13.40
CA GLU A 70 2.87 14.72 -14.09
C GLU A 70 3.07 14.80 -15.62
N LYS A 71 4.09 15.56 -16.07
CA LYS A 71 4.35 15.81 -17.50
C LYS A 71 4.97 14.61 -18.19
N ASN A 72 6.01 14.02 -17.58
CA ASN A 72 6.84 12.99 -18.20
C ASN A 72 6.50 11.56 -17.71
N LYS A 73 5.59 11.45 -16.74
CA LYS A 73 5.24 10.20 -16.05
C LYS A 73 6.43 9.59 -15.27
N GLN A 74 7.50 10.35 -15.11
CA GLN A 74 8.68 9.93 -14.35
C GLN A 74 9.47 11.12 -13.83
N PHE A 75 10.25 10.86 -12.77
CA PHE A 75 11.38 11.67 -12.34
C PHE A 75 12.48 10.79 -11.77
N ASN A 76 13.69 11.36 -11.62
CA ASN A 76 14.83 10.69 -11.01
C ASN A 76 15.38 11.55 -9.90
N ILE A 77 15.80 10.91 -8.82
CA ILE A 77 16.61 11.53 -7.76
C ILE A 77 18.08 11.13 -7.95
N ASP A 78 18.98 11.88 -7.38
CA ASP A 78 20.40 11.56 -7.40
C ASP A 78 20.74 10.43 -6.41
N LYS A 79 21.93 9.87 -6.57
CA LYS A 79 22.41 8.75 -5.74
C LYS A 79 22.51 9.13 -4.25
N PRO A 80 23.04 10.28 -3.84
CA PRO A 80 23.09 10.69 -2.43
C PRO A 80 21.70 10.77 -1.78
N MET A 81 20.70 11.27 -2.51
CA MET A 81 19.33 11.30 -2.01
C MET A 81 18.73 9.88 -1.89
N LEU A 82 18.97 9.00 -2.87
CA LEU A 82 18.53 7.60 -2.81
C LEU A 82 19.15 6.87 -1.60
N GLU A 83 20.44 7.07 -1.33
CA GLU A 83 21.11 6.49 -0.16
C GLU A 83 20.45 6.95 1.14
N ARG A 84 20.12 8.23 1.27
CA ARG A 84 19.36 8.75 2.44
C ARG A 84 17.98 8.13 2.60
N PHE A 85 17.25 7.86 1.52
CA PHE A 85 15.99 7.11 1.59
C PHE A 85 16.23 5.68 2.10
N ASN A 86 17.26 5.02 1.61
CA ASN A 86 17.57 3.64 1.94
C ASN A 86 18.21 3.45 3.34
N ASP A 87 18.59 4.52 4.03
CA ASP A 87 18.99 4.48 5.44
C ASP A 87 17.81 4.10 6.35
N ASP A 88 16.61 4.60 6.05
CA ASP A 88 15.41 4.39 6.87
C ASP A 88 14.43 3.38 6.28
N PHE A 89 14.51 3.12 4.95
CA PHE A 89 13.54 2.33 4.23
C PHE A 89 14.15 1.10 3.56
N ALA A 90 13.37 0.04 3.53
CA ALA A 90 13.53 -1.10 2.62
C ALA A 90 12.23 -1.31 1.84
N SER A 91 12.29 -1.84 0.62
CA SER A 91 11.08 -2.07 -0.17
C SER A 91 11.12 -3.44 -0.84
N PHE A 92 9.95 -4.09 -0.87
CA PHE A 92 9.79 -5.42 -1.47
C PHE A 92 8.46 -5.50 -2.20
N LYS A 93 8.48 -6.18 -3.35
CA LYS A 93 7.27 -6.54 -4.07
C LYS A 93 6.86 -7.98 -3.79
N VAL A 94 5.57 -8.23 -3.78
CA VAL A 94 4.96 -9.54 -3.57
C VAL A 94 3.99 -9.83 -4.70
N SER A 95 4.17 -10.97 -5.39
CA SER A 95 3.27 -11.42 -6.43
C SER A 95 1.97 -11.99 -5.85
N ASP A 96 0.97 -12.18 -6.69
CA ASP A 96 -0.28 -12.84 -6.32
C ASP A 96 -0.07 -14.27 -5.78
N ASP A 97 0.86 -15.03 -6.35
CA ASP A 97 1.23 -16.34 -5.81
C ASP A 97 1.86 -16.21 -4.41
N GLY A 98 2.70 -15.19 -4.19
CA GLY A 98 3.25 -14.88 -2.89
C GLY A 98 2.19 -14.51 -1.84
N ILE A 99 1.12 -13.81 -2.26
CA ILE A 99 -0.03 -13.48 -1.41
C ILE A 99 -0.76 -14.77 -1.00
N ILE A 100 -1.08 -15.63 -1.97
CA ILE A 100 -1.77 -16.91 -1.74
C ILE A 100 -0.96 -17.80 -0.78
N ASP A 101 0.33 -17.94 -1.03
CA ASP A 101 1.22 -18.74 -0.20
C ASP A 101 1.30 -18.18 1.23
N GLU A 102 1.37 -16.86 1.40
CA GLU A 102 1.45 -16.25 2.72
C GLU A 102 0.16 -16.42 3.53
N ILE A 103 -1.01 -16.26 2.90
CA ILE A 103 -2.31 -16.53 3.53
C ILE A 103 -2.37 -17.98 4.00
N LYS A 104 -2.02 -18.93 3.11
CA LYS A 104 -2.03 -20.37 3.39
C LYS A 104 -1.07 -20.74 4.52
N ASN A 105 0.16 -20.26 4.46
CA ASN A 105 1.19 -20.58 5.45
C ASN A 105 0.84 -20.02 6.83
N THR A 106 0.35 -18.79 6.89
CA THR A 106 -0.04 -18.15 8.15
C THR A 106 -1.25 -18.86 8.75
N TYR A 107 -2.28 -19.16 7.97
CA TYR A 107 -3.45 -19.88 8.45
C TYR A 107 -3.12 -21.29 8.95
N ASN A 108 -2.28 -22.03 8.23
CA ASN A 108 -1.88 -23.38 8.65
C ASN A 108 -1.10 -23.37 9.98
N LYS A 109 -0.25 -22.36 10.17
CA LYS A 109 0.65 -22.25 11.33
C LYS A 109 -0.05 -21.69 12.58
N SER A 110 -0.90 -20.70 12.43
CA SER A 110 -1.47 -19.95 13.56
C SER A 110 -2.99 -19.89 13.60
N LYS A 111 -3.69 -20.38 12.56
CA LYS A 111 -5.13 -20.24 12.33
C LYS A 111 -5.59 -18.79 12.17
N TYR A 112 -4.64 -17.86 12.01
CA TYR A 112 -4.96 -16.47 11.72
C TYR A 112 -5.17 -16.29 10.21
N LEU A 113 -6.34 -15.77 9.84
CA LEU A 113 -6.71 -15.52 8.45
C LEU A 113 -6.32 -14.10 8.06
N LEU A 114 -5.35 -13.97 7.17
CA LEU A 114 -4.92 -12.69 6.63
C LEU A 114 -5.84 -12.23 5.50
N ASP A 115 -6.07 -10.92 5.41
CA ASP A 115 -6.50 -10.32 4.16
C ASP A 115 -5.29 -10.18 3.19
N PRO A 116 -5.52 -10.02 1.87
CA PRO A 116 -4.42 -10.02 0.90
C PRO A 116 -3.42 -8.87 1.09
N HIS A 117 -3.85 -7.70 1.57
CA HIS A 117 -2.96 -6.55 1.79
C HIS A 117 -2.04 -6.80 3.00
N SER A 118 -2.58 -7.35 4.08
CA SER A 118 -1.80 -7.77 5.25
C SER A 118 -0.82 -8.89 4.88
N ALA A 119 -1.20 -9.80 3.97
CA ALA A 119 -0.32 -10.85 3.46
C ALA A 119 0.88 -10.27 2.67
N VAL A 120 0.67 -9.21 1.87
CA VAL A 120 1.76 -8.48 1.20
C VAL A 120 2.74 -7.92 2.23
N GLY A 121 2.25 -7.23 3.26
CA GLY A 121 3.09 -6.66 4.32
C GLY A 121 3.90 -7.72 5.07
N LEU A 122 3.25 -8.81 5.49
CA LEU A 122 3.92 -9.89 6.21
C LEU A 122 4.94 -10.64 5.34
N ARG A 123 4.63 -10.89 4.07
CA ARG A 123 5.56 -11.54 3.13
C ARG A 123 6.79 -10.68 2.89
N ALA A 124 6.60 -9.40 2.62
CA ALA A 124 7.69 -8.44 2.43
C ALA A 124 8.60 -8.37 3.67
N ALA A 125 8.01 -8.35 4.87
CA ALA A 125 8.75 -8.34 6.12
C ALA A 125 9.58 -9.61 6.31
N LYS A 126 9.04 -10.79 6.01
CA LYS A 126 9.79 -12.07 6.04
C LYS A 126 10.91 -12.09 5.01
N THR A 127 10.68 -11.51 3.82
CA THR A 127 11.72 -11.39 2.80
C THR A 127 12.86 -10.49 3.29
N ALA A 128 12.54 -9.35 3.92
CA ALA A 128 13.54 -8.46 4.49
C ALA A 128 14.46 -9.16 5.51
N ILE A 129 13.91 -10.02 6.35
CA ILE A 129 14.70 -10.84 7.28
C ILE A 129 15.57 -11.86 6.53
N SER A 130 14.97 -12.61 5.59
CA SER A 130 15.70 -13.66 4.86
C SER A 130 16.83 -13.13 3.98
N GLU A 131 16.73 -11.88 3.52
CA GLU A 131 17.77 -11.18 2.76
C GLU A 131 18.76 -10.41 3.65
N GLY A 132 18.62 -10.51 4.98
CA GLY A 132 19.52 -9.85 5.95
C GLY A 132 19.38 -8.32 5.99
N ARG A 133 18.27 -7.77 5.47
CA ARG A 133 17.99 -6.33 5.52
C ARG A 133 17.48 -5.88 6.89
N VAL A 134 16.93 -6.79 7.65
CA VAL A 134 16.43 -6.58 9.03
C VAL A 134 16.91 -7.73 9.90
N ASP A 135 17.38 -7.41 11.09
CA ASP A 135 17.79 -8.42 12.10
C ASP A 135 16.53 -9.15 12.63
N ASP A 136 16.55 -10.47 12.61
CA ASP A 136 15.44 -11.32 13.09
C ASP A 136 15.20 -11.22 14.60
N LYS A 137 16.13 -10.63 15.36
CA LYS A 137 16.01 -10.36 16.80
C LYS A 137 15.25 -9.07 17.13
N ILE A 138 15.02 -8.21 16.14
CA ILE A 138 14.25 -6.97 16.31
C ILE A 138 12.77 -7.30 16.16
N PRO A 139 11.89 -6.78 17.06
CA PRO A 139 10.45 -6.96 16.90
C PRO A 139 9.95 -6.46 15.54
N LEU A 140 9.26 -7.34 14.82
CA LEU A 140 8.67 -7.05 13.51
C LEU A 140 7.19 -6.75 13.67
N ILE A 141 6.76 -5.59 13.18
CA ILE A 141 5.36 -5.16 13.21
C ILE A 141 4.84 -5.10 11.77
N SER A 142 3.89 -5.96 11.43
CA SER A 142 3.14 -5.88 10.18
C SER A 142 1.75 -5.31 10.45
N LEU A 143 1.36 -4.31 9.67
CA LEU A 143 0.05 -3.68 9.82
C LEU A 143 -1.05 -4.58 9.25
N ALA A 144 -2.11 -4.82 10.03
CA ALA A 144 -3.33 -5.47 9.56
C ALA A 144 -4.21 -4.40 8.87
N CYS A 145 -4.40 -4.56 7.55
CA CYS A 145 -4.98 -3.50 6.72
C CYS A 145 -6.50 -3.60 6.56
N ALA A 146 -7.04 -4.83 6.51
CA ALA A 146 -8.44 -5.06 6.22
C ALA A 146 -8.95 -6.39 6.84
N HIS A 147 -10.26 -6.59 6.78
CA HIS A 147 -10.86 -7.86 7.16
C HIS A 147 -10.92 -8.81 5.94
N PRO A 148 -10.56 -10.10 6.07
CA PRO A 148 -10.52 -11.05 4.95
C PRO A 148 -11.89 -11.26 4.26
N ALA A 149 -13.00 -11.06 4.96
CA ALA A 149 -14.34 -11.12 4.39
C ALA A 149 -14.59 -10.12 3.24
N LYS A 150 -13.78 -9.06 3.14
CA LYS A 150 -13.83 -8.11 2.01
C LYS A 150 -13.24 -8.70 0.72
N PHE A 151 -12.47 -9.78 0.81
CA PHE A 151 -11.72 -10.37 -0.29
C PHE A 151 -11.92 -11.91 -0.34
N PRO A 152 -13.17 -12.39 -0.45
CA PRO A 152 -13.47 -13.84 -0.33
C PRO A 152 -12.76 -14.66 -1.42
N LYS A 153 -12.65 -14.15 -2.64
CA LYS A 153 -12.03 -14.86 -3.78
C LYS A 153 -10.59 -15.33 -3.50
N VAL A 154 -9.77 -14.50 -2.86
CA VAL A 154 -8.39 -14.90 -2.56
C VAL A 154 -8.33 -15.89 -1.42
N THR A 155 -9.22 -15.80 -0.42
CA THR A 155 -9.33 -16.78 0.65
C THR A 155 -9.76 -18.15 0.10
N GLU A 156 -10.77 -18.18 -0.75
CA GLU A 156 -11.22 -19.41 -1.43
C GLU A 156 -10.11 -20.05 -2.25
N LYS A 157 -9.35 -19.24 -3.00
CA LYS A 157 -8.23 -19.71 -3.80
C LYS A 157 -7.08 -20.26 -2.92
N SER A 158 -6.85 -19.66 -1.76
CA SER A 158 -5.75 -20.03 -0.86
C SER A 158 -6.11 -21.25 0.00
N LEU A 159 -7.35 -21.34 0.49
CA LEU A 159 -7.73 -22.23 1.58
C LEU A 159 -8.96 -23.11 1.29
N ASN A 160 -9.59 -22.95 0.12
CA ASN A 160 -10.81 -23.67 -0.31
C ASN A 160 -12.02 -23.47 0.61
N PHE A 161 -12.12 -22.33 1.28
CA PHE A 161 -13.31 -21.91 2.01
C PHE A 161 -13.49 -20.39 1.93
N SER A 162 -14.73 -19.91 2.07
CA SER A 162 -15.05 -18.48 2.18
C SER A 162 -14.87 -18.01 3.62
N PRO A 163 -14.32 -16.80 3.84
CA PRO A 163 -14.26 -16.23 5.18
C PRO A 163 -15.65 -15.88 5.70
N GLU A 164 -15.89 -16.07 6.99
CA GLU A 164 -17.13 -15.65 7.63
C GLU A 164 -17.23 -14.13 7.65
N ASN A 165 -18.43 -13.62 7.38
CA ASN A 165 -18.71 -12.21 7.51
C ASN A 165 -18.82 -11.82 8.99
N PRO A 166 -18.20 -10.72 9.42
CA PRO A 166 -18.53 -10.14 10.72
C PRO A 166 -20.02 -9.75 10.75
N HIS A 167 -20.67 -9.95 11.89
CA HIS A 167 -22.10 -9.62 12.06
C HIS A 167 -22.45 -8.17 11.64
N ALA A 168 -21.55 -7.21 11.93
CA ALA A 168 -21.73 -5.82 11.49
C ALA A 168 -21.77 -5.68 9.96
N LEU A 169 -21.02 -6.50 9.23
CA LEU A 169 -21.02 -6.48 7.77
C LEU A 169 -22.30 -7.10 7.22
N GLU A 170 -22.78 -8.20 7.79
CA GLU A 170 -24.05 -8.84 7.39
C GLU A 170 -25.22 -7.84 7.49
N LEU A 171 -25.32 -7.13 8.61
CA LEU A 171 -26.34 -6.08 8.83
C LEU A 171 -26.27 -4.94 7.81
N ILE A 172 -25.10 -4.66 7.23
CA ILE A 172 -24.93 -3.60 6.24
C ILE A 172 -25.29 -4.11 4.84
N LEU A 173 -24.94 -5.36 4.50
CA LEU A 173 -25.20 -5.94 3.17
C LEU A 173 -26.70 -6.08 2.86
N GLU A 174 -27.55 -6.16 3.90
CA GLU A 174 -29.01 -6.20 3.77
C GLU A 174 -29.67 -4.82 3.61
N LYS A 175 -28.90 -3.75 3.78
CA LYS A 175 -29.44 -2.38 3.69
C LYS A 175 -29.46 -1.88 2.27
N GLU A 176 -30.46 -1.05 1.98
CA GLU A 176 -30.51 -0.29 0.74
C GLU A 176 -29.33 0.72 0.67
N GLU A 177 -28.69 0.78 -0.49
CA GLU A 177 -27.61 1.72 -0.73
C GLU A 177 -28.15 3.16 -0.75
N ASN A 178 -27.53 4.05 0.00
CA ASN A 178 -27.87 5.46 0.06
C ASN A 178 -26.64 6.32 -0.34
N PHE A 179 -26.64 6.77 -1.59
CA PHE A 179 -25.60 7.63 -2.11
C PHE A 179 -26.16 8.68 -3.06
N LYS A 180 -25.39 9.74 -3.32
CA LYS A 180 -25.70 10.76 -4.30
C LYS A 180 -24.54 10.94 -5.26
N ILE A 181 -24.84 10.86 -6.55
CA ILE A 181 -23.88 11.16 -7.62
C ILE A 181 -23.78 12.67 -7.79
N LEU A 182 -22.56 13.19 -7.76
CA LEU A 182 -22.23 14.59 -8.03
C LEU A 182 -21.32 14.68 -9.25
N ASN A 183 -21.41 15.77 -10.00
CA ASN A 183 -20.44 16.05 -11.04
C ASN A 183 -19.05 16.33 -10.43
N ASN A 184 -17.98 15.99 -11.17
CA ASN A 184 -16.61 16.28 -10.75
C ASN A 184 -16.29 17.77 -10.91
N GLN A 185 -17.04 18.62 -10.19
CA GLN A 185 -16.90 20.07 -10.16
C GLN A 185 -16.78 20.54 -8.71
N ILE A 186 -15.64 21.15 -8.37
CA ILE A 186 -15.32 21.54 -6.99
C ILE A 186 -16.39 22.44 -6.34
N HIS A 187 -17.02 23.34 -7.11
CA HIS A 187 -18.06 24.24 -6.60
C HIS A 187 -19.35 23.50 -6.25
N GLU A 188 -19.74 22.48 -7.01
CA GLU A 188 -20.91 21.65 -6.73
C GLU A 188 -20.68 20.80 -5.48
N ILE A 189 -19.49 20.19 -5.35
CA ILE A 189 -19.11 19.41 -4.20
C ILE A 189 -19.12 20.28 -2.93
N LYS A 190 -18.51 21.47 -2.98
CA LYS A 190 -18.51 22.42 -1.86
C LYS A 190 -19.92 22.86 -1.47
N SER A 191 -20.79 23.15 -2.45
CA SER A 191 -22.18 23.54 -2.20
C SER A 191 -22.97 22.38 -1.56
N TYR A 192 -22.78 21.17 -2.08
CA TYR A 192 -23.42 19.99 -1.50
C TYR A 192 -23.02 19.77 -0.04
N ILE A 193 -21.72 19.84 0.26
CA ILE A 193 -21.21 19.68 1.63
C ILE A 193 -21.85 20.75 2.55
N LYS A 194 -21.81 22.04 2.16
CA LYS A 194 -22.37 23.14 2.97
C LYS A 194 -23.87 22.96 3.26
N ASN A 195 -24.64 22.48 2.28
CA ASN A 195 -26.08 22.33 2.41
C ASN A 195 -26.50 21.06 3.18
N ASN A 196 -25.59 20.11 3.38
CA ASN A 196 -25.87 18.83 4.05
C ASN A 196 -25.04 18.61 5.33
N MET A 197 -24.18 19.54 5.72
CA MET A 197 -23.54 19.53 7.05
C MET A 197 -24.59 19.85 8.12
N ARG A 198 -24.70 18.94 9.08
CA ARG A 198 -25.50 19.11 10.31
C ARG A 198 -24.64 19.69 11.42
#